data_5cf2ea37e02dece2c891ddece3c49b8f
#
_entry.id   5cf2ea37e02dece2c891ddece3c49b8f
#
_cell.length_a   1.000
_cell.length_b   1.000
_cell.length_c   1.000
_cell.angle_alpha   90.00
_cell.angle_beta   90.00
_cell.angle_gamma   90.00
#
_symmetry.space_group_name_H-M   'P 1'
#
loop_
_entity.id
_entity.type
_entity.pdbx_description
1 polymer ?
#
loop_
_entity_poly.entity_id
_entity_poly.type
_entity_poly.pdbx_seq_one_letter_code
_entity_poly.pdbx_strand_id
1 'polypeptide(L)'
;MIKYKAKNSLKSPRFAGVKTFMRMEHVVTTDDIDFAVVGIPYDTCASFRVGTRLGPAAIRDASALAAKPFNGPLNVGIFDWCSGVDYGDLGSVPGYIEESFELITEGMLPFFEKGIVPVAMGGDHSVTLPELRACAKVNGPVALIHFDAHYDTIHEYFGKPYNHGTPFYHAAKEGLVDTSKSIQVGIREGLYGPEDLTNSTDLGYQVLRADECHKMAWRPF
;
A
#
# COMPACT_ATOMS: atom_id res chain seq x y z
N MET A 1 23.76 12.85 3.49
CA MET A 1 24.41 11.77 4.32
C MET A 1 23.31 10.87 4.84
N ILE A 2 23.43 9.56 4.69
CA ILE A 2 22.39 8.61 5.16
C ILE A 2 22.33 8.64 6.69
N LYS A 3 21.20 9.05 7.24
CA LYS A 3 21.00 9.23 8.68
C LYS A 3 20.42 8.00 9.35
N TYR A 4 19.37 7.42 8.76
CA TYR A 4 18.65 6.29 9.33
C TYR A 4 18.83 5.03 8.49
N LYS A 5 19.04 3.88 9.13
CA LYS A 5 19.26 2.59 8.47
C LYS A 5 18.86 1.41 9.37
N ALA A 6 18.78 0.22 8.79
CA ALA A 6 18.50 -0.99 9.55
C ALA A 6 19.68 -1.40 10.47
N LYS A 7 19.35 -2.01 11.61
CA LYS A 7 20.35 -2.58 12.53
C LYS A 7 21.11 -3.73 11.89
N ASN A 8 22.42 -3.74 12.08
CA ASN A 8 23.28 -4.81 11.56
C ASN A 8 23.00 -6.14 12.28
N SER A 9 22.43 -7.10 11.57
CA SER A 9 22.07 -8.42 12.08
C SER A 9 23.26 -9.33 12.42
N LEU A 10 24.46 -8.97 12.02
CA LEU A 10 25.69 -9.66 12.45
C LEU A 10 26.21 -9.18 13.80
N LYS A 11 25.75 -7.99 14.25
CA LYS A 11 26.16 -7.39 15.54
C LYS A 11 25.08 -7.50 16.62
N SER A 12 23.83 -7.77 16.23
CA SER A 12 22.69 -7.87 17.14
C SER A 12 21.75 -8.98 16.65
N PRO A 13 21.35 -9.95 17.48
CA PRO A 13 20.50 -11.04 17.05
C PRO A 13 19.11 -10.54 16.61
N ARG A 14 18.53 -11.20 15.60
CA ARG A 14 17.27 -10.79 14.99
C ARG A 14 16.05 -10.83 15.91
N PHE A 15 16.09 -11.66 16.93
CA PHE A 15 15.02 -11.77 17.92
C PHE A 15 15.05 -10.67 18.99
N ALA A 16 16.11 -9.86 19.05
CA ALA A 16 16.31 -8.85 20.09
C ALA A 16 15.89 -7.45 19.64
N GLY A 17 15.31 -6.70 20.56
CA GLY A 17 14.93 -5.30 20.38
C GLY A 17 13.46 -5.10 19.98
N VAL A 18 13.09 -3.85 19.70
CA VAL A 18 11.75 -3.47 19.23
C VAL A 18 11.51 -4.04 17.83
N LYS A 19 10.34 -4.60 17.60
CA LYS A 19 9.92 -5.15 16.32
C LYS A 19 9.59 -4.02 15.36
N THR A 20 10.46 -3.78 14.39
CA THR A 20 10.29 -2.83 13.30
C THR A 20 10.50 -3.52 11.97
N PHE A 21 9.98 -2.95 10.89
CA PHE A 21 10.17 -3.50 9.55
C PHE A 21 11.66 -3.61 9.22
N MET A 22 12.11 -4.82 8.89
CA MET A 22 13.52 -5.15 8.60
C MET A 22 14.52 -4.62 9.65
N ARG A 23 14.08 -4.41 10.90
CA ARG A 23 14.87 -3.85 11.99
C ARG A 23 15.39 -2.43 11.72
N MET A 24 14.65 -1.66 10.92
CA MET A 24 14.89 -0.23 10.73
C MET A 24 14.69 0.54 12.04
N GLU A 25 15.23 1.73 12.13
CA GLU A 25 14.97 2.58 13.30
C GLU A 25 13.51 3.01 13.32
N HIS A 26 12.86 2.88 14.50
CA HIS A 26 11.54 3.44 14.71
C HIS A 26 11.68 4.91 15.09
N VAL A 27 11.29 5.78 14.20
CA VAL A 27 11.36 7.23 14.41
C VAL A 27 10.15 7.89 13.73
N VAL A 28 9.36 8.62 14.50
CA VAL A 28 8.26 9.42 13.98
C VAL A 28 8.80 10.76 13.51
N THR A 29 9.26 10.80 12.27
CA THR A 29 9.86 11.99 11.65
C THR A 29 9.62 12.02 10.15
N THR A 30 9.63 13.21 9.58
CA THR A 30 9.70 13.47 8.13
C THR A 30 10.95 14.27 7.77
N ASP A 31 11.95 14.32 8.67
CA ASP A 31 13.19 15.05 8.42
C ASP A 31 14.33 14.08 8.15
N ASP A 32 15.13 14.39 7.13
CA ASP A 32 16.31 13.62 6.71
C ASP A 32 16.02 12.15 6.33
N ILE A 33 14.85 11.89 5.74
CA ILE A 33 14.45 10.57 5.23
C ILE A 33 14.01 10.64 3.77
N ASP A 34 14.30 9.60 3.02
CA ASP A 34 13.88 9.44 1.62
C ASP A 34 12.63 8.55 1.53
N PHE A 35 12.45 7.62 2.48
CA PHE A 35 11.26 6.77 2.55
C PHE A 35 10.87 6.45 4.01
N ALA A 36 9.59 6.13 4.20
CA ALA A 36 9.04 5.72 5.48
C ALA A 36 8.19 4.45 5.33
N VAL A 37 8.41 3.45 6.18
CA VAL A 37 7.50 2.31 6.32
C VAL A 37 6.43 2.67 7.31
N VAL A 38 5.15 2.60 6.88
CA VAL A 38 4.00 3.09 7.64
C VAL A 38 2.95 2.00 7.75
N GLY A 39 2.47 1.70 8.95
CA GLY A 39 1.35 0.77 9.14
C GLY A 39 0.00 1.49 9.12
N ILE A 40 -1.01 0.83 8.54
CA ILE A 40 -2.41 1.30 8.52
C ILE A 40 -3.30 0.15 9.01
N PRO A 41 -3.40 -0.07 10.33
CA PRO A 41 -4.05 -1.23 10.93
C PRO A 41 -5.58 -1.07 10.99
N TYR A 42 -6.24 -1.05 9.83
CA TYR A 42 -7.69 -0.89 9.69
C TYR A 42 -8.28 -2.01 8.83
N ASP A 43 -9.39 -2.66 9.25
CA ASP A 43 -10.03 -3.75 8.51
C ASP A 43 -11.53 -3.91 8.80
N THR A 44 -12.18 -2.86 9.31
CA THR A 44 -13.61 -2.94 9.61
C THR A 44 -14.51 -2.90 8.38
N CYS A 45 -13.93 -2.79 7.20
CA CYS A 45 -14.61 -2.81 5.91
C CYS A 45 -14.47 -4.14 5.15
N ALA A 46 -13.93 -5.17 5.80
CA ALA A 46 -13.85 -6.50 5.22
C ALA A 46 -15.26 -7.16 5.21
N SER A 47 -15.65 -7.72 4.05
CA SER A 47 -16.98 -8.31 3.85
C SER A 47 -17.13 -9.71 4.43
N PHE A 48 -16.03 -10.39 4.77
CA PHE A 48 -16.07 -11.78 5.24
C PHE A 48 -15.24 -12.02 6.50
N ARG A 49 -13.92 -11.88 6.43
CA ARG A 49 -13.01 -12.15 7.56
C ARG A 49 -12.21 -10.90 7.90
N VAL A 50 -12.25 -10.52 9.16
CA VAL A 50 -11.38 -9.49 9.74
C VAL A 50 -10.08 -10.12 10.25
N GLY A 51 -9.07 -9.30 10.51
CA GLY A 51 -7.76 -9.71 11.03
C GLY A 51 -6.60 -9.03 10.32
N THR A 52 -6.82 -8.44 9.15
CA THR A 52 -5.76 -7.74 8.39
C THR A 52 -5.27 -6.49 9.13
N ARG A 53 -6.00 -5.95 10.10
CA ARG A 53 -5.51 -4.92 11.05
C ARG A 53 -4.24 -5.36 11.80
N LEU A 54 -4.00 -6.66 11.92
CA LEU A 54 -2.80 -7.22 12.54
C LEU A 54 -1.65 -7.38 11.52
N GLY A 55 -1.91 -7.10 10.24
CA GLY A 55 -0.94 -7.20 9.14
C GLY A 55 0.34 -6.43 9.38
N PRO A 56 0.30 -5.12 9.69
CA PRO A 56 1.51 -4.34 9.93
C PRO A 56 2.40 -4.94 11.03
N ALA A 57 1.81 -5.37 12.14
CA ALA A 57 2.56 -6.01 13.23
C ALA A 57 3.18 -7.35 12.80
N ALA A 58 2.41 -8.19 12.11
CA ALA A 58 2.88 -9.49 11.63
C ALA A 58 3.98 -9.35 10.56
N ILE A 59 3.87 -8.39 9.66
CA ILE A 59 4.88 -8.09 8.64
C ILE A 59 6.17 -7.61 9.32
N ARG A 60 6.10 -6.71 10.31
CA ARG A 60 7.27 -6.27 11.07
C ARG A 60 7.98 -7.43 11.76
N ASP A 61 7.24 -8.32 12.41
CA ASP A 61 7.83 -9.48 13.08
C ASP A 61 8.51 -10.42 12.08
N ALA A 62 7.82 -10.79 11.01
CA ALA A 62 8.36 -11.67 9.97
C ALA A 62 9.56 -11.05 9.24
N SER A 63 9.55 -9.75 9.01
CA SER A 63 10.61 -9.03 8.28
C SER A 63 11.96 -9.04 8.99
N ALA A 64 12.00 -9.30 10.30
CA ALA A 64 13.26 -9.41 11.03
C ALA A 64 14.18 -10.49 10.46
N LEU A 65 13.62 -11.56 9.88
CA LEU A 65 14.40 -12.61 9.20
C LEU A 65 14.98 -12.11 7.87
N ALA A 66 14.25 -11.26 7.16
CA ALA A 66 14.63 -10.66 5.89
C ALA A 66 15.58 -9.45 6.02
N ALA A 67 15.95 -9.05 7.24
CA ALA A 67 16.77 -7.87 7.53
C ALA A 67 18.22 -7.99 6.99
N LYS A 68 18.32 -8.09 5.67
CA LYS A 68 19.55 -8.07 4.85
C LYS A 68 19.38 -7.00 3.79
N PRO A 69 19.86 -5.77 4.00
CA PRO A 69 19.53 -4.61 3.16
C PRO A 69 20.24 -4.61 1.80
N PHE A 70 21.05 -5.60 1.49
CA PHE A 70 21.72 -5.74 0.20
C PHE A 70 20.94 -6.70 -0.71
N ASN A 71 20.52 -6.19 -1.87
CA ASN A 71 19.88 -6.96 -2.93
C ASN A 71 20.95 -7.48 -3.91
N GLY A 72 21.27 -8.78 -3.83
CA GLY A 72 22.29 -9.41 -4.67
C GLY A 72 22.00 -9.33 -6.18
N PRO A 73 20.81 -9.70 -6.65
CA PRO A 73 20.45 -9.62 -8.06
C PRO A 73 20.59 -8.23 -8.67
N LEU A 74 20.27 -7.18 -7.92
CA LEU A 74 20.38 -5.79 -8.37
C LEU A 74 21.72 -5.16 -8.00
N ASN A 75 22.56 -5.84 -7.21
CA ASN A 75 23.84 -5.34 -6.70
C ASN A 75 23.68 -3.97 -5.98
N VAL A 76 22.63 -3.83 -5.17
CA VAL A 76 22.29 -2.57 -4.49
C VAL A 76 22.10 -2.78 -2.99
N GLY A 77 22.79 -1.97 -2.19
CA GLY A 77 22.51 -1.79 -0.77
C GLY A 77 21.57 -0.60 -0.59
N ILE A 78 20.35 -0.81 -0.07
CA ILE A 78 19.34 0.26 0.04
C ILE A 78 19.88 1.44 0.86
N PHE A 79 20.47 1.13 2.01
CA PHE A 79 21.01 2.16 2.91
C PHE A 79 22.39 2.73 2.50
N ASP A 80 22.86 2.42 1.31
CA ASP A 80 23.99 3.12 0.69
C ASP A 80 23.52 4.36 -0.06
N TRP A 81 22.20 4.43 -0.38
CA TRP A 81 21.58 5.46 -1.20
C TRP A 81 20.44 6.21 -0.52
N CYS A 82 19.66 5.54 0.34
CA CYS A 82 18.44 6.07 0.91
C CYS A 82 18.45 5.99 2.45
N SER A 83 17.97 7.05 3.09
CA SER A 83 17.68 7.12 4.51
C SER A 83 16.23 6.72 4.75
N GLY A 84 15.96 5.75 5.60
CA GLY A 84 14.60 5.27 5.83
C GLY A 84 14.31 4.85 7.26
N VAL A 85 13.06 5.04 7.66
CA VAL A 85 12.57 4.72 9.02
C VAL A 85 11.35 3.80 8.97
N ASP A 86 11.15 3.05 10.05
CA ASP A 86 9.81 2.55 10.39
C ASP A 86 9.10 3.65 11.18
N TYR A 87 8.13 4.28 10.55
CA TYR A 87 7.40 5.41 11.14
C TYR A 87 6.43 4.96 12.24
N GLY A 88 6.06 3.69 12.26
CA GLY A 88 5.00 3.15 13.10
C GLY A 88 3.67 3.12 12.37
N ASP A 89 2.57 3.19 13.12
CA ASP A 89 1.23 3.07 12.57
C ASP A 89 0.50 4.41 12.60
N LEU A 90 -0.33 4.66 11.56
CA LEU A 90 -1.25 5.78 11.53
C LEU A 90 -2.49 5.49 12.38
N GLY A 91 -3.15 6.55 12.83
CA GLY A 91 -4.39 6.46 13.58
C GLY A 91 -5.55 5.96 12.72
N SER A 92 -6.45 5.21 13.36
CA SER A 92 -7.75 4.82 12.80
C SER A 92 -8.78 4.70 13.92
N VAL A 93 -10.07 4.82 13.57
CA VAL A 93 -11.19 4.67 14.50
C VAL A 93 -11.94 3.39 14.14
N PRO A 94 -11.80 2.30 14.90
CA PRO A 94 -12.44 1.04 14.59
C PRO A 94 -13.97 1.18 14.46
N GLY A 95 -14.51 0.76 13.32
CA GLY A 95 -15.96 0.85 13.03
C GLY A 95 -16.40 2.15 12.35
N TYR A 96 -15.53 3.15 12.24
CA TYR A 96 -15.86 4.47 11.67
C TYR A 96 -14.92 4.76 10.50
N ILE A 97 -15.41 4.48 9.28
CA ILE A 97 -14.57 4.51 8.10
C ILE A 97 -14.21 5.93 7.66
N GLU A 98 -15.16 6.85 7.70
CA GLU A 98 -14.95 8.24 7.28
C GLU A 98 -13.90 8.91 8.16
N GLU A 99 -14.02 8.79 9.48
CA GLU A 99 -13.04 9.33 10.44
C GLU A 99 -11.66 8.67 10.28
N SER A 100 -11.65 7.35 10.01
CA SER A 100 -10.39 6.65 9.72
C SER A 100 -9.75 7.14 8.43
N PHE A 101 -10.54 7.40 7.38
CA PHE A 101 -10.04 7.95 6.12
C PHE A 101 -9.45 9.35 6.30
N GLU A 102 -10.08 10.20 7.10
CA GLU A 102 -9.54 11.53 7.45
C GLU A 102 -8.18 11.40 8.14
N LEU A 103 -8.08 10.58 9.20
CA LEU A 103 -6.84 10.36 9.93
C LEU A 103 -5.72 9.77 9.06
N ILE A 104 -6.05 8.82 8.20
CA ILE A 104 -5.07 8.22 7.28
C ILE A 104 -4.60 9.26 6.25
N THR A 105 -5.55 10.01 5.65
CA THR A 105 -5.20 11.06 4.67
C THR A 105 -4.30 12.12 5.29
N GLU A 106 -4.64 12.61 6.49
CA GLU A 106 -3.84 13.60 7.21
C GLU A 106 -2.46 13.05 7.59
N GLY A 107 -2.41 11.79 8.04
CA GLY A 107 -1.16 11.13 8.42
C GLY A 107 -0.22 10.85 7.25
N MET A 108 -0.77 10.59 6.05
CA MET A 108 0.00 10.35 4.83
C MET A 108 0.49 11.64 4.15
N LEU A 109 -0.25 12.73 4.28
CA LEU A 109 0.00 13.98 3.57
C LEU A 109 1.43 14.54 3.76
N PRO A 110 2.02 14.57 4.99
CA PRO A 110 3.36 15.11 5.20
C PRO A 110 4.47 14.38 4.42
N PHE A 111 4.29 13.10 4.12
CA PHE A 111 5.26 12.36 3.31
C PHE A 111 5.28 12.88 1.87
N PHE A 112 4.10 13.01 1.26
CA PHE A 112 4.00 13.52 -0.12
C PHE A 112 4.43 14.98 -0.22
N GLU A 113 4.06 15.84 0.73
CA GLU A 113 4.48 17.25 0.78
C GLU A 113 6.00 17.43 0.82
N LYS A 114 6.71 16.50 1.44
CA LYS A 114 8.18 16.52 1.53
C LYS A 114 8.88 15.66 0.47
N GLY A 115 8.15 15.04 -0.45
CA GLY A 115 8.70 14.15 -1.48
C GLY A 115 9.27 12.84 -0.93
N ILE A 116 8.81 12.42 0.25
CA ILE A 116 9.19 11.16 0.89
C ILE A 116 8.32 10.05 0.29
N VAL A 117 8.90 8.89 0.00
CA VAL A 117 8.18 7.72 -0.49
C VAL A 117 7.58 6.93 0.67
N PRO A 118 6.26 6.91 0.88
CA PRO A 118 5.65 6.03 1.87
C PRO A 118 5.58 4.59 1.33
N VAL A 119 5.92 3.63 2.18
CA VAL A 119 5.73 2.20 1.97
C VAL A 119 4.69 1.73 2.97
N ALA A 120 3.44 1.74 2.57
CA ALA A 120 2.32 1.43 3.45
C ALA A 120 2.13 -0.09 3.63
N MET A 121 1.83 -0.49 4.85
CA MET A 121 1.42 -1.84 5.22
C MET A 121 -0.03 -1.79 5.71
N GLY A 122 -0.98 -2.22 4.90
CA GLY A 122 -2.39 -2.29 5.29
C GLY A 122 -2.68 -3.45 6.25
N GLY A 123 -3.80 -3.48 6.66
CA GLY A 123 -5.21 -3.36 6.68
C GLY A 123 -5.93 -4.00 5.50
N ASP A 124 -7.22 -3.75 5.45
CA ASP A 124 -8.00 -4.10 4.28
C ASP A 124 -7.77 -3.06 3.14
N HIS A 125 -8.25 -3.39 1.94
CA HIS A 125 -7.91 -2.57 0.76
C HIS A 125 -8.59 -1.19 0.74
N SER A 126 -9.56 -0.94 1.62
CA SER A 126 -10.20 0.39 1.72
C SER A 126 -9.20 1.49 2.09
N VAL A 127 -8.09 1.15 2.78
CA VAL A 127 -7.05 2.11 3.19
C VAL A 127 -6.34 2.78 2.02
N THR A 128 -6.39 2.18 0.83
CA THR A 128 -5.76 2.75 -0.37
C THR A 128 -6.45 4.05 -0.84
N LEU A 129 -7.75 4.20 -0.60
CA LEU A 129 -8.46 5.41 -1.01
C LEU A 129 -7.95 6.68 -0.28
N PRO A 130 -7.84 6.71 1.06
CA PRO A 130 -7.27 7.87 1.75
C PRO A 130 -5.78 8.09 1.44
N GLU A 131 -5.00 7.05 1.13
CA GLU A 131 -3.63 7.20 0.65
C GLU A 131 -3.59 7.93 -0.69
N LEU A 132 -4.45 7.53 -1.64
CA LEU A 132 -4.57 8.20 -2.94
C LEU A 132 -5.08 9.64 -2.80
N ARG A 133 -5.99 9.93 -1.87
CA ARG A 133 -6.43 11.30 -1.57
C ARG A 133 -5.26 12.17 -1.11
N ALA A 134 -4.42 11.68 -0.20
CA ALA A 134 -3.23 12.40 0.25
C ALA A 134 -2.22 12.60 -0.89
N CYS A 135 -1.96 11.55 -1.67
CA CYS A 135 -1.03 11.59 -2.79
C CYS A 135 -1.49 12.59 -3.88
N ALA A 136 -2.73 12.49 -4.32
CA ALA A 136 -3.28 13.32 -5.37
C ALA A 136 -3.42 14.79 -4.96
N LYS A 137 -3.63 15.07 -3.68
CA LYS A 137 -3.67 16.45 -3.16
C LYS A 137 -2.37 17.21 -3.41
N VAL A 138 -1.23 16.51 -3.43
CA VAL A 138 0.09 17.10 -3.64
C VAL A 138 0.54 16.98 -5.10
N ASN A 139 0.33 15.82 -5.71
CA ASN A 139 0.90 15.48 -7.01
C ASN A 139 -0.09 15.63 -8.18
N GLY A 140 -1.38 15.90 -7.89
CA GLY A 140 -2.45 15.74 -8.88
C GLY A 140 -2.77 14.26 -9.15
N PRO A 141 -3.61 13.96 -10.14
CA PRO A 141 -3.96 12.58 -10.50
C PRO A 141 -2.73 11.74 -10.86
N VAL A 142 -2.59 10.58 -10.21
CA VAL A 142 -1.43 9.70 -10.42
C VAL A 142 -1.78 8.50 -11.30
N ALA A 143 -0.79 7.94 -11.99
CA ALA A 143 -0.92 6.64 -12.63
C ALA A 143 -0.83 5.53 -11.55
N LEU A 144 -1.72 4.54 -11.65
CA LEU A 144 -1.81 3.41 -10.72
C LEU A 144 -1.37 2.12 -11.40
N ILE A 145 -0.51 1.36 -10.73
CA ILE A 145 -0.25 -0.05 -11.07
C ILE A 145 -0.78 -0.89 -9.91
N HIS A 146 -1.91 -1.57 -10.14
CA HIS A 146 -2.63 -2.35 -9.14
C HIS A 146 -2.42 -3.85 -9.40
N PHE A 147 -1.70 -4.53 -8.52
CA PHE A 147 -1.51 -5.99 -8.57
C PHE A 147 -2.47 -6.67 -7.60
N ASP A 148 -3.51 -7.30 -8.12
CA ASP A 148 -4.54 -7.94 -7.30
C ASP A 148 -5.24 -9.10 -8.04
N ALA A 149 -5.98 -9.90 -7.29
CA ALA A 149 -6.96 -10.85 -7.79
C ALA A 149 -8.29 -10.18 -8.16
N HIS A 150 -8.60 -9.05 -7.52
CA HIS A 150 -9.87 -8.35 -7.55
C HIS A 150 -9.77 -7.00 -8.26
N TYR A 151 -10.88 -6.53 -8.80
CA TYR A 151 -10.95 -5.19 -9.42
C TYR A 151 -11.03 -4.07 -8.38
N ASP A 152 -11.77 -4.31 -7.27
CA ASP A 152 -12.08 -3.33 -6.24
C ASP A 152 -12.66 -2.02 -6.81
N THR A 153 -13.48 -2.17 -7.86
CA THR A 153 -14.19 -1.09 -8.57
C THR A 153 -15.71 -1.15 -8.38
N ILE A 154 -16.19 -1.86 -7.36
CA ILE A 154 -17.60 -1.87 -6.96
C ILE A 154 -17.97 -0.48 -6.44
N HIS A 155 -19.13 0.06 -6.88
CA HIS A 155 -19.50 1.43 -6.52
C HIS A 155 -19.99 1.56 -5.07
N GLU A 156 -20.66 0.51 -4.56
CA GLU A 156 -21.13 0.42 -3.17
C GLU A 156 -21.24 -1.04 -2.73
N TYR A 157 -21.19 -1.29 -1.44
CA TYR A 157 -21.33 -2.62 -0.86
C TYR A 157 -22.23 -2.54 0.38
N PHE A 158 -23.26 -3.39 0.46
CA PHE A 158 -24.27 -3.34 1.54
C PHE A 158 -24.97 -1.97 1.70
N GLY A 159 -25.16 -1.24 0.59
CA GLY A 159 -25.74 0.10 0.59
C GLY A 159 -24.81 1.18 1.20
N LYS A 160 -23.50 0.91 1.23
CA LYS A 160 -22.48 1.84 1.72
C LYS A 160 -21.41 2.09 0.66
N PRO A 161 -20.98 3.35 0.49
CA PRO A 161 -20.03 3.71 -0.56
C PRO A 161 -18.61 3.20 -0.31
N TYR A 162 -18.20 3.09 0.96
CA TYR A 162 -16.82 2.74 1.30
C TYR A 162 -16.73 1.33 1.87
N ASN A 163 -15.89 0.53 1.24
CA ASN A 163 -15.62 -0.87 1.58
C ASN A 163 -14.27 -1.28 0.95
N HIS A 164 -13.73 -2.44 1.32
CA HIS A 164 -12.48 -2.95 0.74
C HIS A 164 -12.56 -3.20 -0.77
N GLY A 165 -13.75 -3.43 -1.33
CA GLY A 165 -13.97 -3.64 -2.77
C GLY A 165 -14.30 -2.38 -3.57
N THR A 166 -14.22 -1.16 -2.97
CA THR A 166 -14.67 0.07 -3.62
C THR A 166 -13.59 1.13 -3.88
N PRO A 167 -12.33 0.99 -3.41
CA PRO A 167 -11.37 2.09 -3.41
C PRO A 167 -11.09 2.65 -4.81
N PHE A 168 -10.98 1.80 -5.82
CA PHE A 168 -10.61 2.27 -7.18
C PHE A 168 -11.79 2.84 -7.96
N TYR A 169 -13.02 2.47 -7.61
CA TYR A 169 -14.19 3.19 -8.11
C TYR A 169 -14.18 4.65 -7.64
N HIS A 170 -14.02 4.85 -6.33
CA HIS A 170 -13.99 6.19 -5.75
C HIS A 170 -12.75 6.98 -6.19
N ALA A 171 -11.59 6.35 -6.29
CA ALA A 171 -10.38 6.98 -6.79
C ALA A 171 -10.56 7.54 -8.22
N ALA A 172 -11.23 6.79 -9.11
CA ALA A 172 -11.56 7.25 -10.44
C ALA A 172 -12.59 8.39 -10.42
N LYS A 173 -13.66 8.26 -9.63
CA LYS A 173 -14.74 9.28 -9.55
C LYS A 173 -14.30 10.58 -8.90
N GLU A 174 -13.40 10.51 -7.93
CA GLU A 174 -12.80 11.67 -7.27
C GLU A 174 -11.65 12.29 -8.11
N GLY A 175 -11.25 11.66 -9.21
CA GLY A 175 -10.16 12.16 -10.07
C GLY A 175 -8.78 12.06 -9.40
N LEU A 176 -8.59 11.11 -8.51
CA LEU A 176 -7.33 10.89 -7.80
C LEU A 176 -6.30 10.15 -8.65
N VAL A 177 -6.78 9.39 -9.64
CA VAL A 177 -5.97 8.60 -10.56
C VAL A 177 -6.27 8.99 -12.02
N ASP A 178 -5.24 9.02 -12.84
CA ASP A 178 -5.36 9.04 -14.29
C ASP A 178 -5.63 7.62 -14.78
N THR A 179 -6.90 7.26 -14.88
CA THR A 179 -7.32 5.89 -15.23
C THR A 179 -6.79 5.46 -16.60
N SER A 180 -6.64 6.41 -17.54
CA SER A 180 -6.12 6.11 -18.88
C SER A 180 -4.66 5.67 -18.90
N LYS A 181 -3.91 5.97 -17.82
CA LYS A 181 -2.51 5.56 -17.60
C LYS A 181 -2.37 4.52 -16.49
N SER A 182 -3.49 3.99 -16.00
CA SER A 182 -3.53 3.05 -14.88
C SER A 182 -3.88 1.65 -15.36
N ILE A 183 -3.30 0.65 -14.69
CA ILE A 183 -3.49 -0.75 -15.04
C ILE A 183 -3.72 -1.62 -13.80
N GLN A 184 -4.68 -2.55 -13.90
CA GLN A 184 -4.93 -3.61 -12.93
C GLN A 184 -4.41 -4.94 -13.48
N VAL A 185 -3.55 -5.61 -12.74
CA VAL A 185 -2.78 -6.78 -13.18
C VAL A 185 -3.07 -7.99 -12.31
N GLY A 186 -3.36 -9.12 -12.94
CA GLY A 186 -3.54 -10.39 -12.24
C GLY A 186 -4.99 -10.71 -11.85
N ILE A 187 -5.95 -9.97 -12.41
CA ILE A 187 -7.37 -10.11 -12.09
C ILE A 187 -7.90 -11.51 -12.44
N ARG A 188 -8.59 -12.13 -11.46
CA ARG A 188 -9.10 -13.50 -11.57
C ARG A 188 -10.27 -13.79 -10.62
N GLU A 189 -10.96 -12.78 -10.14
CA GLU A 189 -12.12 -12.95 -9.25
C GLU A 189 -13.34 -13.56 -9.94
N GLY A 190 -14.22 -14.14 -9.14
CA GLY A 190 -15.58 -14.49 -9.58
C GLY A 190 -16.45 -13.24 -9.65
N LEU A 191 -17.33 -13.18 -10.64
CA LEU A 191 -18.20 -12.03 -10.89
C LEU A 191 -19.64 -12.35 -10.49
N TYR A 192 -20.41 -11.33 -10.12
CA TYR A 192 -21.84 -11.48 -9.82
C TYR A 192 -22.69 -11.50 -11.10
N GLY A 193 -22.23 -10.83 -12.15
CA GLY A 193 -22.90 -10.76 -13.44
C GLY A 193 -21.94 -10.39 -14.58
N PRO A 194 -22.39 -10.47 -15.84
CA PRO A 194 -21.58 -10.10 -17.00
C PRO A 194 -21.19 -8.63 -17.03
N GLU A 195 -21.98 -7.76 -16.41
CA GLU A 195 -21.70 -6.33 -16.25
C GLU A 195 -20.41 -6.05 -15.50
N ASP A 196 -20.02 -6.91 -14.56
CA ASP A 196 -18.80 -6.74 -13.78
C ASP A 196 -17.53 -6.87 -14.65
N LEU A 197 -17.65 -7.49 -15.81
CA LEU A 197 -16.52 -7.62 -16.75
C LEU A 197 -16.00 -6.27 -17.24
N THR A 198 -16.85 -5.25 -17.31
CA THR A 198 -16.50 -3.95 -17.87
C THR A 198 -16.41 -2.84 -16.83
N ASN A 199 -16.84 -3.07 -15.58
CA ASN A 199 -16.84 -2.05 -14.52
C ASN A 199 -15.53 -1.26 -14.45
N SER A 200 -14.40 -1.94 -14.52
CA SER A 200 -13.08 -1.30 -14.44
C SER A 200 -12.71 -0.57 -15.73
N THR A 201 -12.95 -1.18 -16.88
CA THR A 201 -12.64 -0.58 -18.19
C THR A 201 -13.56 0.59 -18.51
N ASP A 202 -14.81 0.56 -18.04
CA ASP A 202 -15.77 1.67 -18.18
C ASP A 202 -15.35 2.89 -17.33
N LEU A 203 -14.56 2.68 -16.28
CA LEU A 203 -13.89 3.74 -15.52
C LEU A 203 -12.61 4.24 -16.21
N GLY A 204 -12.14 3.54 -17.25
CA GLY A 204 -10.95 3.89 -18.02
C GLY A 204 -9.68 3.13 -17.66
N TYR A 205 -9.71 2.22 -16.68
CA TYR A 205 -8.56 1.38 -16.33
C TYR A 205 -8.23 0.38 -17.43
N GLN A 206 -6.94 0.13 -17.63
CA GLN A 206 -6.49 -1.06 -18.35
C GLN A 206 -6.56 -2.26 -17.42
N VAL A 207 -6.93 -3.42 -17.95
CA VAL A 207 -7.01 -4.66 -17.18
C VAL A 207 -6.18 -5.74 -17.86
N LEU A 208 -5.29 -6.38 -17.12
CA LEU A 208 -4.54 -7.54 -17.52
C LEU A 208 -4.92 -8.71 -16.61
N ARG A 209 -5.65 -9.67 -17.15
CA ARG A 209 -6.14 -10.83 -16.40
C ARG A 209 -5.01 -11.81 -16.11
N ALA A 210 -5.16 -12.60 -15.05
CA ALA A 210 -4.15 -13.57 -14.64
C ALA A 210 -3.83 -14.60 -15.74
N ASP A 211 -4.85 -15.06 -16.49
CA ASP A 211 -4.65 -16.00 -17.58
C ASP A 211 -3.89 -15.39 -18.77
N GLU A 212 -3.99 -14.09 -18.97
CA GLU A 212 -3.19 -13.34 -19.95
C GLU A 212 -1.76 -13.18 -19.49
N CYS A 213 -1.57 -12.85 -18.20
CA CYS A 213 -0.22 -12.78 -17.59
C CYS A 213 0.54 -14.10 -17.79
N HIS A 214 -0.13 -15.24 -17.57
CA HIS A 214 0.48 -16.57 -17.76
C HIS A 214 0.85 -16.90 -19.21
N LYS A 215 0.17 -16.29 -20.18
CA LYS A 215 0.49 -16.45 -21.62
C LYS A 215 1.64 -15.55 -22.06
N MET A 216 1.93 -14.49 -21.31
CA MET A 216 3.07 -13.62 -21.60
C MET A 216 4.36 -14.38 -21.30
N ALA A 217 5.14 -14.69 -22.36
CA ALA A 217 6.43 -15.35 -22.19
C ALA A 217 7.34 -14.47 -21.33
N TRP A 218 7.68 -14.96 -20.15
CA TRP A 218 8.68 -14.33 -19.29
C TRP A 218 10.04 -14.37 -20.03
N ARG A 219 10.51 -13.24 -20.50
CA ARG A 219 11.88 -13.13 -21.01
C ARG A 219 12.72 -12.57 -19.88
N PRO A 220 13.62 -13.39 -19.29
CA PRO A 220 14.59 -12.83 -18.33
C PRO A 220 15.45 -11.81 -19.09
N PHE A 221 15.71 -10.67 -18.43
CA PHE A 221 16.64 -9.65 -18.89
C PHE A 221 18.06 -10.16 -18.85
#